data_667daa3e0177a5cc8fd0a0d19f6a6f25
#
_entry.id   667daa3e0177a5cc8fd0a0d19f6a6f25
#
_cell.length_a   1.000
_cell.length_b   1.000
_cell.length_c   1.000
_cell.angle_alpha   90.00
_cell.angle_beta   90.00
_cell.angle_gamma   90.00
#
_symmetry.space_group_name_H-M   'P 1'
#
loop_
_entity.id
_entity.type
_entity.pdbx_description
1 polymer ?
#
loop_
_entity_poly.entity_id
_entity_poly.type
_entity_poly.pdbx_seq_one_letter_code
_entity_poly.pdbx_strand_id
1 'polypeptide(L)'
;MKILIVDDDQNILRLYKEELEDEGYIIITASNGQEAIERFEKEDPDLVTLDILLPDIDGIKLLRQMKEKKPRLPIIMSTAYDYRDDFAVWASEAYIVKSSDLTELKATIKKLIEKEKGE
;
A
#
# COMPACT_ATOMS: atom_id res chain seq x y z
N MET A 1 -8.52 -8.10 9.08
CA MET A 1 -7.62 -7.01 8.67
C MET A 1 -7.78 -6.77 7.18
N LYS A 2 -8.15 -5.58 6.80
CA LYS A 2 -8.34 -5.16 5.41
C LYS A 2 -7.11 -4.43 4.90
N ILE A 3 -6.61 -4.85 3.73
CA ILE A 3 -5.47 -4.20 3.09
C ILE A 3 -5.90 -3.72 1.71
N LEU A 4 -5.68 -2.44 1.43
CA LEU A 4 -5.91 -1.86 0.11
C LEU A 4 -4.60 -1.86 -0.68
N ILE A 5 -4.62 -2.45 -1.86
CA ILE A 5 -3.45 -2.50 -2.74
C ILE A 5 -3.73 -1.64 -3.96
N VAL A 6 -2.89 -0.63 -4.18
CA VAL A 6 -3.02 0.33 -5.27
C VAL A 6 -1.87 0.17 -6.25
N ASP A 7 -2.17 -0.27 -7.45
CA ASP A 7 -1.18 -0.50 -8.50
C ASP A 7 -1.89 -0.59 -9.84
N ASP A 8 -1.35 0.02 -10.89
CA ASP A 8 -1.96 -0.02 -12.20
C ASP A 8 -1.64 -1.30 -12.98
N ASP A 9 -0.70 -2.11 -12.50
CA ASP A 9 -0.35 -3.39 -13.11
C ASP A 9 -1.28 -4.48 -12.60
N GLN A 10 -2.16 -4.98 -13.47
CA GLN A 10 -3.13 -6.01 -13.11
C GLN A 10 -2.47 -7.31 -12.65
N ASN A 11 -1.30 -7.64 -13.16
CA ASN A 11 -0.56 -8.84 -12.75
C ASN A 11 -0.08 -8.70 -11.31
N ILE A 12 0.41 -7.52 -10.92
CA ILE A 12 0.82 -7.23 -9.56
C ILE A 12 -0.38 -7.31 -8.61
N LEU A 13 -1.50 -6.69 -8.98
CA LEU A 13 -2.72 -6.74 -8.16
C LEU A 13 -3.16 -8.17 -7.90
N ARG A 14 -3.16 -9.01 -8.96
CA ARG A 14 -3.55 -10.42 -8.84
C ARG A 14 -2.58 -11.19 -7.95
N LEU A 15 -1.29 -11.03 -8.18
CA LEU A 15 -0.26 -11.73 -7.40
C LEU A 15 -0.35 -11.36 -5.91
N TYR A 16 -0.40 -10.07 -5.62
CA TYR A 16 -0.45 -9.60 -4.24
C TYR A 16 -1.74 -10.06 -3.56
N LYS A 17 -2.86 -9.98 -4.28
CA LYS A 17 -4.14 -10.42 -3.73
C LYS A 17 -4.11 -11.90 -3.35
N GLU A 18 -3.68 -12.77 -4.27
CA GLU A 18 -3.60 -14.20 -4.01
C GLU A 18 -2.68 -14.53 -2.84
N GLU A 19 -1.48 -13.96 -2.85
CA GLU A 19 -0.48 -14.25 -1.82
C GLU A 19 -0.87 -13.72 -0.45
N LEU A 20 -1.49 -12.55 -0.39
CA LEU A 20 -1.87 -11.96 0.89
C LEU A 20 -3.17 -12.52 1.43
N GLU A 21 -4.09 -12.95 0.56
CA GLU A 21 -5.28 -13.67 1.00
C GLU A 21 -4.90 -15.00 1.64
N ASP A 22 -3.86 -15.66 1.12
CA ASP A 22 -3.34 -16.89 1.72
C ASP A 22 -2.81 -16.66 3.14
N GLU A 23 -2.37 -15.45 3.45
CA GLU A 23 -1.94 -15.08 4.79
C GLU A 23 -3.10 -14.72 5.73
N GLY A 24 -4.33 -14.75 5.22
CA GLY A 24 -5.52 -14.49 6.03
C GLY A 24 -6.05 -13.07 5.97
N TYR A 25 -5.50 -12.21 5.11
CA TYR A 25 -5.96 -10.82 4.98
C TYR A 25 -7.13 -10.71 4.01
N ILE A 26 -7.97 -9.69 4.22
CA ILE A 26 -9.00 -9.31 3.26
C ILE A 26 -8.38 -8.26 2.34
N ILE A 27 -8.33 -8.56 1.04
CA ILE A 27 -7.62 -7.71 0.08
C ILE A 27 -8.60 -6.95 -0.80
N ILE A 28 -8.41 -5.64 -0.87
CA ILE A 28 -9.16 -4.73 -1.73
C ILE A 28 -8.14 -4.15 -2.71
N THR A 29 -8.48 -4.10 -3.99
CA THR A 29 -7.57 -3.61 -5.03
C THR A 29 -8.10 -2.35 -5.68
N ALA A 30 -7.18 -1.50 -6.14
CA ALA A 30 -7.48 -0.32 -6.95
C ALA A 30 -6.39 -0.17 -8.01
N SER A 31 -6.79 0.16 -9.24
CA SER A 31 -5.84 0.24 -10.36
C SER A 31 -5.46 1.66 -10.74
N ASN A 32 -5.98 2.66 -10.05
CA ASN A 32 -5.64 4.07 -10.27
C ASN A 32 -5.97 4.86 -9.00
N GLY A 33 -5.62 6.15 -9.01
CA GLY A 33 -5.80 7.00 -7.83
C GLY A 33 -7.25 7.27 -7.49
N GLN A 34 -8.12 7.42 -8.49
CA GLN A 34 -9.54 7.64 -8.26
C GLN A 34 -10.18 6.45 -7.56
N GLU A 35 -9.93 5.25 -8.07
CA GLU A 35 -10.40 4.02 -7.42
C GLU A 35 -9.84 3.88 -6.01
N ALA A 36 -8.57 4.24 -5.84
CA ALA A 36 -7.93 4.15 -4.53
C ALA A 36 -8.64 5.03 -3.49
N ILE A 37 -8.98 6.26 -3.86
CA ILE A 37 -9.68 7.17 -2.96
C ILE A 37 -11.08 6.63 -2.64
N GLU A 38 -11.81 6.15 -3.64
CA GLU A 38 -13.14 5.58 -3.45
C GLU A 38 -13.10 4.38 -2.51
N ARG A 39 -12.16 3.45 -2.74
CA ARG A 39 -12.00 2.25 -1.89
C ARG A 39 -11.56 2.62 -0.49
N PHE A 40 -10.64 3.57 -0.38
CA PHE A 40 -10.14 4.05 0.91
C PHE A 40 -11.29 4.60 1.77
N GLU A 41 -12.16 5.41 1.20
CA GLU A 41 -13.28 6.00 1.93
C GLU A 41 -14.38 4.98 2.25
N LYS A 42 -14.69 4.11 1.31
CA LYS A 42 -15.76 3.13 1.46
C LYS A 42 -15.38 1.95 2.37
N GLU A 43 -14.19 1.42 2.18
CA GLU A 43 -13.77 0.17 2.84
C GLU A 43 -13.03 0.37 4.15
N ASP A 44 -12.51 1.57 4.39
CA ASP A 44 -11.77 1.90 5.61
C ASP A 44 -10.66 0.88 5.91
N PRO A 45 -9.66 0.75 5.03
CA PRO A 45 -8.63 -0.27 5.20
C PRO A 45 -7.75 -0.02 6.41
N ASP A 46 -7.16 -1.10 6.92
CA ASP A 46 -6.25 -1.07 8.07
C ASP A 46 -4.80 -0.82 7.66
N LEU A 47 -4.50 -1.01 6.38
CA LEU A 47 -3.17 -0.81 5.81
C LEU A 47 -3.31 -0.61 4.30
N VAL A 48 -2.42 0.19 3.72
CA VAL A 48 -2.40 0.44 2.26
C VAL A 48 -1.01 0.14 1.71
N THR A 49 -0.94 -0.55 0.56
CA THR A 49 0.26 -0.57 -0.26
C THR A 49 0.00 0.31 -1.48
N LEU A 50 0.92 1.18 -1.80
CA LEU A 50 0.70 2.25 -2.76
C LEU A 50 1.86 2.38 -3.73
N ASP A 51 1.55 2.31 -5.04
CA ASP A 51 2.54 2.57 -6.09
C ASP A 51 2.72 4.06 -6.30
N ILE A 52 3.95 4.49 -6.59
CA ILE A 52 4.25 5.89 -6.88
C ILE A 52 3.73 6.29 -8.27
N LEU A 53 3.90 5.41 -9.26
CA LEU A 53 3.53 5.71 -10.65
C LEU A 53 2.13 5.18 -10.97
N LEU A 54 1.14 6.07 -10.85
CA LEU A 54 -0.25 5.78 -11.21
C LEU A 54 -0.62 6.61 -12.44
N PRO A 55 -1.62 6.15 -13.25
CA PRO A 55 -1.95 6.83 -14.51
C PRO A 55 -2.61 8.20 -14.35
N ASP A 56 -3.29 8.45 -13.23
CA ASP A 56 -4.10 9.64 -13.04
C ASP A 56 -3.61 10.57 -11.92
N ILE A 57 -2.75 10.10 -11.04
CA ILE A 57 -2.24 10.91 -9.92
C ILE A 57 -0.86 10.40 -9.51
N ASP A 58 -0.02 11.31 -9.02
CA ASP A 58 1.25 10.95 -8.40
C ASP A 58 0.96 10.21 -7.08
N GLY A 59 1.54 9.02 -6.92
CA GLY A 59 1.34 8.21 -5.71
C GLY A 59 1.78 8.90 -4.43
N ILE A 60 2.80 9.76 -4.51
CA ILE A 60 3.26 10.54 -3.34
C ILE A 60 2.18 11.54 -2.92
N LYS A 61 1.53 12.16 -3.89
CA LYS A 61 0.42 13.08 -3.63
C LYS A 61 -0.76 12.34 -3.00
N LEU A 62 -1.05 11.14 -3.50
CA LEU A 62 -2.09 10.28 -2.95
C LEU A 62 -1.76 9.86 -1.51
N LEU A 63 -0.50 9.53 -1.24
CA LEU A 63 -0.02 9.22 0.11
C LEU A 63 -0.34 10.36 1.07
N ARG A 64 -0.04 11.59 0.67
CA ARG A 64 -0.31 12.77 1.51
C ARG A 64 -1.80 12.94 1.78
N GLN A 65 -2.64 12.76 0.76
CA GLN A 65 -4.10 12.87 0.92
C GLN A 65 -4.62 11.84 1.90
N MET A 66 -4.15 10.61 1.81
CA MET A 66 -4.56 9.55 2.74
C MET A 66 -4.10 9.83 4.17
N LYS A 67 -2.87 10.30 4.33
CA LYS A 67 -2.31 10.64 5.65
C LYS A 67 -3.01 11.83 6.29
N GLU A 68 -3.49 12.78 5.52
CA GLU A 68 -4.27 13.90 6.04
C GLU A 68 -5.58 13.43 6.65
N LYS A 69 -6.23 12.45 6.01
CA LYS A 69 -7.50 11.89 6.50
C LYS A 69 -7.30 10.92 7.65
N LYS A 70 -6.25 10.11 7.59
CA LYS A 70 -5.95 9.09 8.60
C LYS A 70 -4.46 9.07 8.93
N PRO A 71 -4.01 9.97 9.81
CA PRO A 71 -2.57 10.11 10.10
C PRO A 71 -1.91 8.85 10.65
N ARG A 72 -2.67 7.94 11.27
CA ARG A 72 -2.14 6.71 11.87
C ARG A 72 -2.20 5.50 10.94
N LEU A 73 -2.81 5.65 9.77
CA LEU A 73 -2.92 4.54 8.82
C LEU A 73 -1.53 4.17 8.29
N PRO A 74 -1.08 2.92 8.47
CA PRO A 74 0.20 2.51 7.89
C PRO A 74 0.10 2.41 6.37
N ILE A 75 1.01 3.06 5.67
CA ILE A 75 1.09 3.05 4.21
C ILE A 75 2.48 2.59 3.81
N ILE A 76 2.53 1.54 3.00
CA ILE A 76 3.77 1.01 2.43
C ILE A 76 3.87 1.51 0.98
N MET A 77 4.96 2.19 0.65
CA MET A 77 5.24 2.54 -0.75
C MET A 77 5.87 1.34 -1.42
N SER A 78 5.23 0.83 -2.48
CA SER A 78 5.69 -0.33 -3.24
C SER A 78 5.80 0.05 -4.70
N THR A 79 7.02 0.13 -5.24
CA THR A 79 7.26 0.64 -6.58
C THR A 79 8.34 -0.15 -7.30
N ALA A 80 8.32 -0.09 -8.64
CA ALA A 80 9.34 -0.72 -9.48
C ALA A 80 10.67 0.05 -9.48
N TYR A 81 10.65 1.29 -9.02
CA TYR A 81 11.81 2.17 -9.03
C TYR A 81 12.29 2.47 -7.62
N ASP A 82 13.57 2.73 -7.46
CA ASP A 82 14.15 3.07 -6.17
C ASP A 82 14.09 4.59 -5.98
N TYR A 83 13.22 5.04 -5.08
CA TYR A 83 13.03 6.46 -4.74
C TYR A 83 13.48 6.77 -3.31
N ARG A 84 14.40 5.96 -2.77
CA ARG A 84 14.83 6.11 -1.35
C ARG A 84 15.41 7.47 -1.00
N ASP A 85 15.96 8.16 -2.00
CA ASP A 85 16.52 9.50 -1.81
C ASP A 85 15.48 10.61 -1.92
N ASP A 86 14.23 10.28 -2.25
CA ASP A 86 13.15 11.26 -2.31
C ASP A 86 12.52 11.41 -0.94
N PHE A 87 12.62 12.60 -0.35
CA PHE A 87 12.08 12.88 0.97
C PHE A 87 10.59 12.62 1.09
N ALA A 88 9.84 12.73 -0.01
CA ALA A 88 8.39 12.55 0.05
C ALA A 88 7.99 11.12 0.41
N VAL A 89 8.79 10.10 0.06
CA VAL A 89 8.48 8.71 0.40
C VAL A 89 8.66 8.43 1.90
N TRP A 90 9.37 9.28 2.63
CA TRP A 90 9.57 9.13 4.06
C TRP A 90 8.29 9.39 4.88
N ALA A 91 7.24 9.91 4.24
CA ALA A 91 5.93 10.03 4.88
C ALA A 91 5.24 8.67 5.02
N SER A 92 5.70 7.65 4.29
CA SER A 92 5.19 6.28 4.44
C SER A 92 5.88 5.58 5.61
N GLU A 93 5.24 4.54 6.15
CA GLU A 93 5.82 3.71 7.22
C GLU A 93 6.90 2.78 6.71
N ALA A 94 6.86 2.45 5.41
CA ALA A 94 7.85 1.57 4.81
C ALA A 94 7.94 1.82 3.31
N TYR A 95 9.07 1.46 2.74
CA TYR A 95 9.35 1.58 1.33
C TYR A 95 9.87 0.24 0.83
N ILE A 96 9.23 -0.31 -0.20
CA ILE A 96 9.61 -1.60 -0.78
C ILE A 96 9.72 -1.45 -2.29
N VAL A 97 10.84 -1.94 -2.85
CA VAL A 97 11.00 -2.06 -4.31
C VAL A 97 10.29 -3.34 -4.74
N LYS A 98 9.43 -3.24 -5.75
CA LYS A 98 8.63 -4.37 -6.25
C LYS A 98 9.52 -5.53 -6.68
N SER A 99 9.08 -6.75 -6.33
CA SER A 99 9.75 -8.00 -6.66
C SER A 99 8.69 -9.09 -6.79
N SER A 100 9.02 -10.15 -7.52
CA SER A 100 8.17 -11.33 -7.56
C SER A 100 8.26 -12.14 -6.25
N ASP A 101 9.29 -11.86 -5.44
CA ASP A 101 9.41 -12.43 -4.10
C ASP A 101 8.75 -11.49 -3.10
N LEU A 102 7.65 -11.93 -2.50
CA LEU A 102 6.87 -11.13 -1.56
C LEU A 102 7.26 -11.32 -0.09
N THR A 103 8.40 -11.96 0.17
CA THR A 103 8.86 -12.22 1.54
C THR A 103 9.02 -10.92 2.33
N GLU A 104 9.67 -9.93 1.74
CA GLU A 104 9.86 -8.63 2.40
C GLU A 104 8.54 -7.91 2.65
N LEU A 105 7.64 -7.92 1.65
CA LEU A 105 6.33 -7.28 1.78
C LEU A 105 5.52 -7.94 2.90
N LYS A 106 5.46 -9.26 2.91
CA LYS A 106 4.72 -10.02 3.94
C LYS A 106 5.26 -9.74 5.34
N ALA A 107 6.59 -9.74 5.47
CA ALA A 107 7.25 -9.46 6.76
C ALA A 107 6.96 -8.03 7.23
N THR A 108 7.00 -7.06 6.31
CA THR A 108 6.74 -5.65 6.62
C THR A 108 5.30 -5.45 7.06
N ILE A 109 4.33 -6.05 6.36
CA ILE A 109 2.91 -5.98 6.73
C ILE A 109 2.71 -6.53 8.13
N LYS A 110 3.24 -7.72 8.40
CA LYS A 110 3.10 -8.36 9.71
C LYS A 110 3.68 -7.51 10.83
N LYS A 111 4.84 -6.92 10.60
CA LYS A 111 5.51 -6.05 11.57
C LYS A 111 4.68 -4.82 11.87
N LEU A 112 4.11 -4.16 10.86
CA LEU A 112 3.29 -2.98 11.04
C LEU A 112 2.00 -3.29 11.79
N ILE A 113 1.37 -4.43 11.49
CA ILE A 113 0.17 -4.88 12.17
C ILE A 113 0.45 -5.16 13.63
N GLU A 114 1.54 -5.86 13.95
CA GLU A 114 1.93 -6.18 15.32
C GLU A 114 2.23 -4.92 16.13
N LYS A 115 2.86 -3.94 15.49
CA LYS A 115 3.17 -2.66 16.14
C LYS A 115 1.90 -1.93 16.57
N GLU A 116 0.87 -1.90 15.72
CA GLU A 116 -0.40 -1.27 16.07
C GLU A 116 -1.11 -1.99 17.20
N LYS A 117 -1.06 -3.31 17.21
CA LYS A 117 -1.69 -4.12 18.26
C LYS A 117 -0.95 -4.02 19.60
N GLY A 118 0.35 -3.71 19.57
CA GLY A 118 1.18 -3.60 20.74
C GLY A 118 1.01 -2.30 21.53
N GLU A 119 0.22 -1.39 20.99
CA GLU A 119 -0.09 -0.12 21.68
C GLU A 119 -1.43 -0.22 22.44
#